data_1a724b45e017f498c83347d219873ebd
#
_entry.id   1a724b45e017f498c83347d219873ebd
#
_cell.length_a   1.000
_cell.length_b   1.000
_cell.length_c   1.000
_cell.angle_alpha   90.00
_cell.angle_beta   90.00
_cell.angle_gamma   90.00
#
_symmetry.space_group_name_H-M   'P 1'
#
loop_
_entity.id
_entity.type
_entity.pdbx_description
1 polymer ?
#
loop_
_entity_poly.entity_id
_entity_poly.type
_entity_poly.pdbx_seq_one_letter_code
_entity_poly.pdbx_strand_id
1 'polypeptide(L)'
;MRKPRDIDAELKALADKAKGLKARKITQLGELVAATGADSLDVDTLAGVLLNAVEEKDAAAKEAWRRKGAAFFQRKRRREEAGRQSEQHAASAS
;
A
#
# COMPACT_ATOMS: atom_id res chain seq x y z
N MET A 1 25.23 30.63 -26.37
CA MET A 1 25.57 30.29 -24.98
C MET A 1 24.39 29.64 -24.28
N ARG A 2 24.56 28.46 -23.75
CA ARG A 2 23.51 27.82 -22.96
C ARG A 2 23.42 28.52 -21.60
N LYS A 3 22.19 28.81 -21.19
CA LYS A 3 21.95 29.24 -19.82
C LYS A 3 22.43 28.16 -18.85
N PRO A 4 23.11 28.52 -17.77
CA PRO A 4 23.44 27.53 -16.74
C PRO A 4 22.15 26.88 -16.23
N ARG A 5 22.21 25.59 -15.99
CA ARG A 5 21.08 24.87 -15.40
C ARG A 5 20.74 25.46 -14.04
N ASP A 6 19.46 25.68 -13.83
CA ASP A 6 18.98 26.10 -12.53
C ASP A 6 18.88 24.86 -11.63
N ILE A 7 19.99 24.55 -10.97
CA ILE A 7 20.12 23.40 -10.08
C ILE A 7 19.16 23.51 -8.91
N ASP A 8 18.94 24.71 -8.40
CA ASP A 8 18.00 24.92 -7.27
C ASP A 8 16.58 24.58 -7.67
N ALA A 9 16.14 24.97 -8.86
CA ALA A 9 14.83 24.59 -9.39
C ALA A 9 14.70 23.08 -9.60
N GLU A 10 15.74 22.44 -10.09
CA GLU A 10 15.76 20.96 -10.26
C GLU A 10 15.67 20.25 -8.91
N LEU A 11 16.43 20.71 -7.92
CA LEU A 11 16.38 20.15 -6.57
C LEU A 11 15.02 20.33 -5.92
N LYS A 12 14.40 21.49 -6.10
CA LYS A 12 13.05 21.75 -5.61
C LYS A 12 12.03 20.83 -6.26
N ALA A 13 12.11 20.63 -7.58
CA ALA A 13 11.22 19.73 -8.30
C ALA A 13 11.36 18.27 -7.81
N LEU A 14 12.59 17.82 -7.56
CA LEU A 14 12.85 16.49 -7.00
C LEU A 14 12.31 16.36 -5.58
N ALA A 15 12.48 17.39 -4.75
CA ALA A 15 11.96 17.40 -3.39
C ALA A 15 10.41 17.35 -3.38
N ASP A 16 9.77 18.11 -4.26
CA ASP A 16 8.31 18.11 -4.39
C ASP A 16 7.80 16.75 -4.88
N LYS A 17 8.50 16.13 -5.83
CA LYS A 17 8.18 14.78 -6.31
C LYS A 17 8.33 13.73 -5.19
N ALA A 18 9.39 13.83 -4.40
CA ALA A 18 9.59 12.94 -3.25
C ALA A 18 8.49 13.06 -2.22
N LYS A 19 8.03 14.28 -1.93
CA LYS A 19 6.89 14.52 -1.03
C LYS A 19 5.61 13.89 -1.57
N GLY A 20 5.35 14.03 -2.88
CA GLY A 20 4.19 13.44 -3.54
C GLY A 20 4.20 11.91 -3.46
N LEU A 21 5.36 11.29 -3.65
CA LEU A 21 5.52 9.84 -3.53
C LEU A 21 5.31 9.35 -2.09
N LYS A 22 5.81 10.09 -1.11
CA LYS A 22 5.57 9.80 0.31
C LYS A 22 4.09 9.88 0.66
N ALA A 23 3.41 10.91 0.18
CA ALA A 23 1.98 11.10 0.41
C ALA A 23 1.16 9.94 -0.18
N ARG A 24 1.50 9.50 -1.40
CA ARG A 24 0.87 8.33 -2.03
C ARG A 24 1.09 7.06 -1.23
N LYS A 25 2.30 6.87 -0.74
CA LYS A 25 2.63 5.69 0.09
C LYS A 25 1.79 5.67 1.36
N ILE A 26 1.65 6.81 2.03
CA ILE A 26 0.82 6.93 3.24
C ILE A 26 -0.64 6.60 2.92
N THR A 27 -1.16 7.13 1.80
CA THR A 27 -2.52 6.83 1.35
C THR A 27 -2.71 5.33 1.09
N GLN A 28 -1.77 4.70 0.41
CA GLN A 28 -1.82 3.25 0.14
C GLN A 28 -1.78 2.43 1.43
N LEU A 29 -0.97 2.84 2.40
CA LEU A 29 -0.92 2.17 3.70
C LEU A 29 -2.22 2.34 4.47
N GLY A 30 -2.87 3.51 4.39
CA GLY A 30 -4.18 3.74 4.96
C GLY A 30 -5.25 2.86 4.31
N GLU A 31 -5.22 2.72 3.00
CA GLU A 31 -6.11 1.83 2.26
C GLU A 31 -5.89 0.36 2.67
N LEU A 32 -4.65 -0.04 2.89
CA LEU A 32 -4.31 -1.38 3.37
C LEU A 32 -4.89 -1.65 4.75
N VAL A 33 -4.80 -0.68 5.66
CA VAL A 33 -5.38 -0.79 7.00
C VAL A 33 -6.89 -1.05 6.89
N ALA A 34 -7.58 -0.29 6.04
CA ALA A 34 -9.02 -0.47 5.81
C ALA A 34 -9.32 -1.82 5.15
N ALA A 35 -8.55 -2.21 4.15
CA ALA A 35 -8.76 -3.45 3.39
C ALA A 35 -8.59 -4.71 4.25
N THR A 36 -7.70 -4.67 5.24
CA THR A 36 -7.48 -5.79 6.16
C THR A 36 -8.47 -5.83 7.32
N GLY A 37 -9.28 -4.77 7.49
CA GLY A 37 -10.18 -4.62 8.63
C GLY A 37 -9.49 -4.09 9.88
N ALA A 38 -8.21 -3.74 9.80
CA ALA A 38 -7.46 -3.22 10.95
C ALA A 38 -7.96 -1.84 11.42
N ASP A 39 -8.72 -1.15 10.58
CA ASP A 39 -9.39 0.11 10.93
C ASP A 39 -10.46 -0.07 12.01
N SER A 40 -10.91 -1.31 12.25
CA SER A 40 -11.84 -1.61 13.35
C SER A 40 -11.16 -1.66 14.71
N LEU A 41 -9.82 -1.75 14.74
CA LEU A 41 -9.06 -1.68 15.99
C LEU A 41 -9.01 -0.24 16.48
N ASP A 42 -9.02 -0.07 17.80
CA ASP A 42 -8.79 1.26 18.33
C ASP A 42 -7.36 1.73 18.04
N VAL A 43 -7.17 3.04 18.05
CA VAL A 43 -5.89 3.65 17.63
C VAL A 43 -4.73 3.16 18.49
N ASP A 44 -4.94 3.03 19.79
CA ASP A 44 -3.90 2.58 20.72
C ASP A 44 -3.49 1.13 20.42
N THR A 45 -4.46 0.26 20.19
CA THR A 45 -4.20 -1.13 19.84
C THR A 45 -3.48 -1.23 18.49
N LEU A 46 -3.93 -0.49 17.49
CA LEU A 46 -3.29 -0.48 16.18
C LEU A 46 -1.84 -0.01 16.28
N ALA A 47 -1.59 1.08 17.02
CA ALA A 47 -0.23 1.57 17.24
C ALA A 47 0.65 0.52 17.93
N GLY A 48 0.13 -0.17 18.94
CA GLY A 48 0.85 -1.23 19.64
C GLY A 48 1.23 -2.40 18.75
N VAL A 49 0.31 -2.84 17.90
CA VAL A 49 0.57 -3.92 16.93
C VAL A 49 1.66 -3.51 15.93
N LEU A 50 1.57 -2.29 15.41
CA LEU A 50 2.55 -1.78 14.45
C LEU A 50 3.94 -1.63 15.08
N LEU A 51 4.01 -1.10 16.30
CA LEU A 51 5.26 -0.99 17.04
C LEU A 51 5.87 -2.36 17.31
N ASN A 52 5.05 -3.33 17.70
CA ASN A 52 5.48 -4.69 17.93
C ASN A 52 6.08 -5.31 16.66
N ALA A 53 5.44 -5.09 15.52
CA ALA A 53 5.91 -5.59 14.24
C ALA A 53 7.25 -4.96 13.83
N VAL A 54 7.43 -3.67 14.06
CA VAL A 54 8.68 -2.97 13.74
C VAL A 54 9.83 -3.45 14.62
N GLU A 55 9.55 -3.76 15.88
CA GLU A 55 10.54 -4.19 16.86
C GLU A 55 10.85 -5.69 16.78
N GLU A 56 10.08 -6.45 16.02
CA GLU A 56 10.28 -7.91 15.92
C GLU A 56 11.60 -8.21 15.23
N LYS A 57 12.41 -9.05 15.89
CA LYS A 57 13.72 -9.48 15.40
C LYS A 57 13.72 -10.92 14.87
N ASP A 58 12.68 -11.68 15.18
CA ASP A 58 12.56 -13.07 14.73
C ASP A 58 12.22 -13.11 13.24
N ALA A 59 13.18 -13.58 12.44
CA ALA A 59 13.01 -13.69 10.99
C ALA A 59 11.88 -14.66 10.62
N ALA A 60 11.67 -15.72 11.39
CA ALA A 60 10.62 -16.69 11.13
C ALA A 60 9.22 -16.07 11.33
N ALA A 61 9.05 -15.24 12.36
CA ALA A 61 7.81 -14.54 12.63
C ALA A 61 7.51 -13.55 11.49
N LYS A 62 8.50 -12.77 11.05
CA LYS A 62 8.36 -11.82 9.96
C LYS A 62 8.01 -12.53 8.65
N GLU A 63 8.62 -13.66 8.37
CA GLU A 63 8.34 -14.46 7.17
C GLU A 63 6.92 -15.01 7.19
N ALA A 64 6.44 -15.45 8.35
CA ALA A 64 5.06 -15.91 8.52
C ALA A 64 4.07 -14.77 8.22
N TRP A 65 4.34 -13.57 8.70
CA TRP A 65 3.52 -12.39 8.42
C TRP A 65 3.53 -12.03 6.93
N ARG A 66 4.71 -12.08 6.32
CA ARG A 66 4.87 -11.80 4.89
C ARG A 66 4.04 -12.77 4.04
N ARG A 67 4.07 -14.05 4.37
CA ARG A 67 3.29 -15.09 3.66
C ARG A 67 1.80 -14.86 3.80
N LYS A 68 1.36 -14.51 4.99
CA LYS A 68 -0.04 -14.22 5.27
C LYS A 68 -0.52 -13.01 4.46
N GLY A 69 0.30 -11.96 4.41
CA GLY A 69 0.02 -10.77 3.61
C GLY A 69 -0.03 -11.06 2.13
N ALA A 70 0.93 -11.85 1.61
CA ALA A 70 0.95 -12.25 0.20
C ALA A 70 -0.32 -13.04 -0.17
N ALA A 71 -0.74 -13.95 0.69
CA ALA A 71 -1.97 -14.73 0.49
C ALA A 71 -3.21 -13.83 0.48
N PHE A 72 -3.25 -12.82 1.32
CA PHE A 72 -4.33 -11.82 1.35
C PHE A 72 -4.45 -11.10 0.01
N PHE A 73 -3.35 -10.63 -0.55
CA PHE A 73 -3.35 -9.93 -1.83
C PHE A 73 -3.74 -10.83 -3.00
N GLN A 74 -3.35 -12.10 -2.98
CA GLN A 74 -3.75 -13.07 -3.99
C GLN A 74 -5.26 -13.31 -3.96
N ARG A 75 -5.84 -13.46 -2.78
CA ARG A 75 -7.29 -13.63 -2.62
C ARG A 75 -8.05 -12.41 -3.09
N LYS A 76 -7.54 -11.22 -2.79
CA LYS A 76 -8.14 -9.96 -3.23
C LYS A 76 -8.15 -9.87 -4.76
N ARG A 77 -7.04 -10.21 -5.41
CA ARG A 77 -6.96 -10.23 -6.89
C ARG A 77 -7.94 -11.20 -7.51
N ARG A 78 -8.07 -12.40 -6.94
CA ARG A 78 -9.03 -13.41 -7.43
C ARG A 78 -10.46 -12.93 -7.33
N ARG A 79 -10.81 -12.24 -6.24
CA ARG A 79 -12.14 -11.65 -6.07
C ARG A 79 -12.42 -10.57 -7.10
N GLU A 80 -11.45 -9.71 -7.34
CA GLU A 80 -11.57 -8.65 -8.35
C GLU A 80 -11.72 -9.24 -9.75
N GLU A 81 -10.93 -10.25 -10.11
CA GLU A 81 -11.02 -10.95 -11.39
C GLU A 81 -12.36 -11.66 -11.53
N ALA A 82 -12.81 -12.35 -10.52
CA ALA A 82 -14.11 -13.04 -10.53
C ALA A 82 -15.25 -12.03 -10.70
N GLY A 83 -15.17 -10.88 -10.02
CA GLY A 83 -16.13 -9.81 -10.18
C GLY A 83 -16.16 -9.26 -11.59
N ARG A 84 -15.00 -9.02 -12.21
CA ARG A 84 -14.90 -8.54 -13.59
C ARG A 84 -15.44 -9.57 -14.58
N GLN A 85 -15.12 -10.85 -14.40
CA GLN A 85 -15.64 -11.92 -15.26
C GLN A 85 -17.16 -12.05 -15.14
N SER A 86 -17.70 -11.91 -13.94
CA SER A 86 -19.15 -11.90 -13.72
C SER A 86 -19.82 -10.73 -14.44
N GLU A 87 -19.25 -9.55 -14.35
CA GLU A 87 -19.76 -8.36 -15.03
C GLU A 87 -19.70 -8.49 -16.54
N GLN A 88 -18.58 -8.98 -17.08
CA GLN A 88 -18.41 -9.21 -18.50
C GLN A 88 -19.39 -10.28 -19.01
N HIS A 89 -19.59 -11.35 -18.25
CA HIS A 89 -20.51 -12.41 -18.61
C HIS A 89 -21.96 -11.91 -18.62
N ALA A 90 -22.35 -11.14 -17.61
CA ALA A 90 -23.67 -10.52 -17.56
C ALA A 90 -23.90 -9.56 -18.74
N ALA A 91 -22.88 -8.77 -19.09
CA ALA A 91 -22.96 -7.84 -20.23
C ALA A 91 -23.07 -8.58 -21.57
N SER A 92 -22.40 -9.72 -21.73
CA SER A 92 -22.45 -10.50 -22.97
C SER A 92 -23.71 -11.35 -23.10
N ALA A 93 -24.42 -11.61 -22.00
CA ALA A 93 -25.69 -12.34 -22.01
C ALA A 93 -26.89 -11.47 -22.35
N SER A 94 -26.72 -10.17 -22.34
CA SER A 94 -27.77 -9.23 -22.74
C SER A 94 -27.59 -8.78 -24.19
#